data_f34f72d7a8b9a4d035ea406a08837b04
#
_entry.id   f34f72d7a8b9a4d035ea406a08837b04
#
_cell.length_a   1.000
_cell.length_b   1.000
_cell.length_c   1.000
_cell.angle_alpha   90.00
_cell.angle_beta   90.00
_cell.angle_gamma   90.00
#
_symmetry.space_group_name_H-M   'P 1'
#
loop_
_entity.id
_entity.type
_entity.pdbx_description
1 polymer ?
#
loop_
_entity_poly.entity_id
_entity_poly.type
_entity_poly.pdbx_seq_one_letter_code
_entity_poly.pdbx_strand_id
1 'polypeptide(L)'
;GETTSQEDMSWIYIFITGFVGGLLALFTPCVWPIIPMTVSFFLKRSKDKKKGIRDAWTYGASIVVIYVGLGLLVTGLFGANALNSLSTNAVFNIFFFLMLVVFAASFFGAFEITLPSKWSNAVDSKAEKTGGLLSIFLMAFTLSLVSFSCTGPIIGFLLVQVSTTGNMIAPAIGMLGFAIALALPFTLFALFPSWLKSMPKSGGWMNVIKVTLGFLELAFALKFLSVADLAYGWRILDRETFLALWIVLFALLGFYLLGKIKFPHDDDDAKVSVPRFFMALASLAFAVYMLPGLWGAPLKAVSAFAPPMQTQDFNLYNNEVHAKFDDYDLGMEYARQHGKPVMLDFTGYGCVNCRKMELAVWTDPKVSDIINNDYVLITLYVDNKTPLTSPVKITENGTERTLRTVGDKWSYLQRVKFGANAQPFYVLINNEGEPLNKSYSYDESIPKYIEFLQTGLENYKKER
;
A
#
# COMPACT_ATOMS: atom_id res chain seq x y z
N GLY A 1 34.26 -19.84 -5.47
CA GLY A 1 33.92 -18.94 -6.62
C GLY A 1 32.43 -18.81 -6.90
N GLU A 2 31.60 -19.73 -6.36
CA GLU A 2 30.13 -19.72 -6.60
C GLU A 2 29.34 -18.88 -5.57
N THR A 3 29.90 -18.64 -4.42
CA THR A 3 29.23 -17.86 -3.36
C THR A 3 29.24 -16.34 -3.61
N THR A 4 30.26 -15.82 -4.25
CA THR A 4 30.38 -14.39 -4.58
C THR A 4 29.42 -13.95 -5.69
N SER A 5 29.14 -14.81 -6.65
CA SER A 5 28.22 -14.49 -7.76
C SER A 5 26.74 -14.48 -7.35
N GLN A 6 26.35 -15.27 -6.36
CA GLN A 6 24.97 -15.22 -5.82
C GLN A 6 24.74 -14.00 -4.94
N GLU A 7 25.71 -13.56 -4.17
CA GLU A 7 25.61 -12.32 -3.40
C GLU A 7 25.53 -11.09 -4.30
N ASP A 8 26.37 -11.02 -5.34
CA ASP A 8 26.37 -9.92 -6.29
C ASP A 8 25.06 -9.85 -7.11
N MET A 9 24.51 -10.99 -7.51
CA MET A 9 23.21 -11.05 -8.18
C MET A 9 22.06 -10.65 -7.25
N SER A 10 22.14 -10.99 -5.96
CA SER A 10 21.16 -10.59 -4.96
C SER A 10 21.13 -9.06 -4.78
N TRP A 11 22.28 -8.40 -4.80
CA TRP A 11 22.39 -6.94 -4.63
C TRP A 11 21.86 -6.18 -5.85
N ILE A 12 22.17 -6.64 -7.06
CA ILE A 12 21.61 -6.10 -8.30
C ILE A 12 20.08 -6.28 -8.33
N TYR A 13 19.59 -7.43 -7.91
CA TYR A 13 18.16 -7.71 -7.84
C TYR A 13 17.43 -6.76 -6.89
N ILE A 14 18.00 -6.51 -5.69
CA ILE A 14 17.46 -5.57 -4.72
C ILE A 14 17.44 -4.14 -5.27
N PHE A 15 18.52 -3.71 -5.92
CA PHE A 15 18.59 -2.40 -6.56
C PHE A 15 17.55 -2.24 -7.67
N ILE A 16 17.40 -3.22 -8.54
CA ILE A 16 16.41 -3.21 -9.62
C ILE A 16 14.99 -3.20 -9.07
N THR A 17 14.71 -3.98 -8.02
CA THR A 17 13.40 -3.99 -7.35
C THR A 17 13.09 -2.63 -6.73
N GLY A 18 14.05 -2.02 -6.06
CA GLY A 18 13.92 -0.67 -5.53
C GLY A 18 13.70 0.38 -6.61
N PHE A 19 14.42 0.27 -7.72
CA PHE A 19 14.27 1.16 -8.88
C PHE A 19 12.89 1.06 -9.52
N VAL A 20 12.39 -0.15 -9.75
CA VAL A 20 11.03 -0.38 -10.28
C VAL A 20 9.97 0.14 -9.29
N GLY A 21 10.14 -0.09 -8.00
CA GLY A 21 9.27 0.47 -6.97
C GLY A 21 9.24 1.99 -7.00
N GLY A 22 10.39 2.64 -7.19
CA GLY A 22 10.49 4.08 -7.34
C GLY A 22 9.80 4.62 -8.60
N LEU A 23 9.92 3.92 -9.71
CA LEU A 23 9.20 4.27 -10.94
C LEU A 23 7.68 4.16 -10.76
N LEU A 24 7.20 3.13 -10.08
CA LEU A 24 5.79 2.97 -9.75
C LEU A 24 5.31 4.08 -8.79
N ALA A 25 6.17 4.51 -7.87
CA ALA A 25 5.87 5.61 -6.96
C ALA A 25 5.66 6.95 -7.68
N LEU A 26 6.25 7.14 -8.86
CA LEU A 26 6.01 8.33 -9.68
C LEU A 26 4.56 8.46 -10.14
N PHE A 27 3.86 7.35 -10.27
CA PHE A 27 2.43 7.36 -10.62
C PHE A 27 1.52 7.59 -9.41
N THR A 28 2.09 7.70 -8.20
CA THR A 28 1.29 8.03 -7.03
C THR A 28 0.79 9.47 -7.08
N PRO A 29 -0.47 9.71 -6.68
CA PRO A 29 -1.09 11.05 -6.79
C PRO A 29 -0.38 12.13 -5.98
N CYS A 30 0.36 11.76 -4.93
CA CYS A 30 1.05 12.71 -4.06
C CYS A 30 2.25 13.41 -4.72
N VAL A 31 2.81 12.81 -5.73
CA VAL A 31 3.97 13.36 -6.45
C VAL A 31 3.55 14.41 -7.49
N TRP A 32 2.37 14.26 -8.07
CA TRP A 32 1.90 15.11 -9.16
C TRP A 32 1.74 16.60 -8.82
N PRO A 33 1.23 17.01 -7.63
CA PRO A 33 1.11 18.43 -7.29
C PRO A 33 2.45 19.15 -7.20
N ILE A 34 3.53 18.43 -6.95
CA ILE A 34 4.86 18.98 -6.75
C ILE A 34 5.53 19.28 -8.08
N ILE A 35 5.17 18.59 -9.16
CA ILE A 35 5.76 18.78 -10.48
C ILE A 35 5.60 20.23 -10.99
N PRO A 36 4.40 20.84 -11.03
CA PRO A 36 4.25 22.24 -11.43
C PRO A 36 5.02 23.22 -10.53
N MET A 37 5.07 22.95 -9.25
CA MET A 37 5.77 23.77 -8.26
C MET A 37 7.27 23.73 -8.47
N THR A 38 7.83 22.55 -8.71
CA THR A 38 9.24 22.34 -9.04
C THR A 38 9.63 23.05 -10.33
N VAL A 39 8.83 22.88 -11.37
CA VAL A 39 9.05 23.51 -12.68
C VAL A 39 9.04 25.05 -12.55
N SER A 40 8.05 25.59 -11.88
CA SER A 40 7.95 27.04 -11.64
C SER A 40 9.17 27.58 -10.88
N PHE A 41 9.64 26.88 -9.88
CA PHE A 41 10.82 27.27 -9.09
C PHE A 41 12.09 27.30 -9.94
N PHE A 42 12.34 26.26 -10.74
CA PHE A 42 13.54 26.19 -11.57
C PHE A 42 13.49 27.11 -12.80
N LEU A 43 12.31 27.40 -13.32
CA LEU A 43 12.14 28.39 -14.41
C LEU A 43 12.55 29.80 -13.97
N LYS A 44 12.25 30.18 -12.75
CA LYS A 44 12.65 31.49 -12.20
C LYS A 44 14.17 31.62 -12.02
N ARG A 45 14.88 30.49 -11.83
CA ARG A 45 16.31 30.45 -11.59
C ARG A 45 17.17 30.16 -12.82
N SER A 46 16.59 29.69 -13.91
CA SER A 46 17.29 29.22 -15.09
C SER A 46 17.78 30.32 -16.06
N LYS A 47 17.85 31.57 -15.62
CA LYS A 47 18.38 32.68 -16.41
C LYS A 47 19.85 32.53 -16.77
N ASP A 48 20.62 31.75 -15.99
CA ASP A 48 22.00 31.38 -16.23
C ASP A 48 22.11 29.86 -16.37
N LYS A 49 22.53 29.36 -17.55
CA LYS A 49 22.60 27.92 -17.84
C LYS A 49 23.53 27.14 -16.88
N LYS A 50 24.65 27.72 -16.48
CA LYS A 50 25.61 27.06 -15.56
C LYS A 50 25.04 26.92 -14.16
N LYS A 51 24.37 27.93 -13.64
CA LYS A 51 23.67 27.89 -12.35
C LYS A 51 22.50 26.92 -12.38
N GLY A 52 21.75 26.90 -13.46
CA GLY A 52 20.61 25.99 -13.66
C GLY A 52 21.01 24.51 -13.61
N ILE A 53 22.10 24.14 -14.28
CA ILE A 53 22.65 22.77 -14.27
C ILE A 53 23.13 22.38 -12.88
N ARG A 54 23.88 23.28 -12.22
CA ARG A 54 24.34 23.05 -10.85
C ARG A 54 23.19 22.86 -9.86
N ASP A 55 22.17 23.71 -9.95
CA ASP A 55 21.01 23.65 -9.08
C ASP A 55 20.20 22.37 -9.30
N ALA A 56 20.05 21.90 -10.56
CA ALA A 56 19.38 20.66 -10.89
C ALA A 56 20.10 19.44 -10.32
N TRP A 57 21.40 19.37 -10.46
CA TRP A 57 22.19 18.27 -9.88
C TRP A 57 22.19 18.31 -8.35
N THR A 58 22.25 19.49 -7.74
CA THR A 58 22.11 19.64 -6.29
C THR A 58 20.74 19.16 -5.80
N TYR A 59 19.69 19.48 -6.52
CA TYR A 59 18.33 19.04 -6.21
C TYR A 59 18.20 17.51 -6.25
N GLY A 60 18.67 16.89 -7.33
CA GLY A 60 18.67 15.44 -7.48
C GLY A 60 19.48 14.72 -6.38
N ALA A 61 20.67 15.22 -6.12
CA ALA A 61 21.53 14.69 -5.06
C ALA A 61 20.89 14.84 -3.67
N SER A 62 20.24 15.98 -3.41
CA SER A 62 19.53 16.23 -2.15
C SER A 62 18.36 15.27 -1.94
N ILE A 63 17.58 14.99 -2.97
CA ILE A 63 16.49 14.01 -2.91
C ILE A 63 17.03 12.63 -2.55
N VAL A 64 18.07 12.17 -3.21
CA VAL A 64 18.69 10.87 -2.95
C VAL A 64 19.22 10.77 -1.52
N VAL A 65 19.96 11.77 -1.05
CA VAL A 65 20.53 11.81 0.31
C VAL A 65 19.43 11.81 1.37
N ILE A 66 18.38 12.61 1.19
CA ILE A 66 17.28 12.72 2.15
C ILE A 66 16.51 11.40 2.22
N TYR A 67 16.19 10.78 1.09
CA TYR A 67 15.47 9.50 1.05
C TYR A 67 16.25 8.38 1.71
N VAL A 68 17.51 8.23 1.36
CA VAL A 68 18.38 7.20 1.96
C VAL A 68 18.55 7.45 3.45
N GLY A 69 18.77 8.70 3.85
CA GLY A 69 18.91 9.10 5.25
C GLY A 69 17.64 8.81 6.06
N LEU A 70 16.46 9.18 5.55
CA LEU A 70 15.18 8.90 6.21
C LEU A 70 14.90 7.40 6.30
N GLY A 71 15.14 6.66 5.22
CA GLY A 71 14.95 5.22 5.20
C GLY A 71 15.83 4.50 6.21
N LEU A 72 17.09 4.84 6.26
CA LEU A 72 18.04 4.28 7.25
C LEU A 72 17.69 4.68 8.68
N LEU A 73 17.31 5.94 8.91
CA LEU A 73 16.91 6.43 10.22
C LEU A 73 15.70 5.68 10.74
N VAL A 74 14.65 5.55 9.93
CA VAL A 74 13.42 4.84 10.31
C VAL A 74 13.70 3.37 10.55
N THR A 75 14.49 2.72 9.70
CA THR A 75 14.85 1.30 9.85
C THR A 75 15.71 1.07 11.09
N GLY A 76 16.64 1.95 11.37
CA GLY A 76 17.56 1.85 12.52
C GLY A 76 16.89 2.12 13.86
N LEU A 77 15.98 3.10 13.93
CA LEU A 77 15.33 3.50 15.18
C LEU A 77 14.14 2.61 15.55
N PHE A 78 13.34 2.21 14.56
CA PHE A 78 12.07 1.52 14.80
C PHE A 78 12.07 0.06 14.39
N GLY A 79 13.01 -0.39 13.56
CA GLY A 79 13.04 -1.74 13.01
C GLY A 79 11.96 -1.99 11.95
N ALA A 80 12.03 -3.13 11.26
CA ALA A 80 11.09 -3.50 10.20
C ALA A 80 9.66 -3.72 10.71
N ASN A 81 9.50 -4.22 11.93
CA ASN A 81 8.19 -4.46 12.56
C ASN A 81 7.43 -3.17 12.89
N ALA A 82 8.14 -2.07 13.15
CA ALA A 82 7.54 -0.79 13.46
C ALA A 82 6.88 -0.14 12.24
N LEU A 83 7.46 -0.33 11.04
CA LEU A 83 6.84 0.14 9.79
C LEU A 83 5.51 -0.58 9.52
N ASN A 84 5.46 -1.88 9.78
CA ASN A 84 4.23 -2.66 9.63
C ASN A 84 3.16 -2.25 10.66
N SER A 85 3.55 -2.00 11.90
CA SER A 85 2.62 -1.50 12.92
C SER A 85 2.19 -0.06 12.65
N LEU A 86 3.05 0.77 12.08
CA LEU A 86 2.72 2.14 11.69
C LEU A 86 1.70 2.16 10.54
N SER A 87 1.80 1.25 9.58
CA SER A 87 0.86 1.16 8.45
C SER A 87 -0.57 0.83 8.88
N THR A 88 -0.76 0.22 10.04
CA THR A 88 -2.09 -0.10 10.60
C THR A 88 -2.52 0.82 11.75
N ASN A 89 -1.71 1.81 12.12
CA ASN A 89 -2.05 2.78 13.16
C ASN A 89 -3.20 3.69 12.69
N ALA A 90 -4.23 3.87 13.54
CA ALA A 90 -5.41 4.68 13.21
C ALA A 90 -5.07 6.14 12.97
N VAL A 91 -4.24 6.73 13.81
CA VAL A 91 -3.86 8.15 13.70
C VAL A 91 -3.14 8.41 12.37
N PHE A 92 -2.21 7.54 12.01
CA PHE A 92 -1.48 7.61 10.76
C PHE A 92 -2.40 7.48 9.55
N ASN A 93 -3.26 6.47 9.52
CA ASN A 93 -4.19 6.24 8.41
C ASN A 93 -5.24 7.33 8.26
N ILE A 94 -5.77 7.87 9.36
CA ILE A 94 -6.70 8.99 9.33
C ILE A 94 -6.01 10.26 8.84
N PHE A 95 -4.77 10.49 9.28
CA PHE A 95 -3.97 11.63 8.79
C PHE A 95 -3.77 11.56 7.27
N PHE A 96 -3.40 10.38 6.74
CA PHE A 96 -3.28 10.17 5.30
C PHE A 96 -4.59 10.32 4.57
N PHE A 97 -5.66 9.78 5.10
CA PHE A 97 -7.00 9.95 4.54
C PHE A 97 -7.36 11.42 4.40
N LEU A 98 -7.20 12.20 5.45
CA LEU A 98 -7.49 13.63 5.43
C LEU A 98 -6.59 14.39 4.46
N MET A 99 -5.31 14.08 4.43
CA MET A 99 -4.35 14.68 3.50
C MET A 99 -4.73 14.40 2.04
N LEU A 100 -5.07 13.16 1.71
CA LEU A 100 -5.49 12.78 0.36
C LEU A 100 -6.81 13.44 -0.04
N VAL A 101 -7.76 13.56 0.88
CA VAL A 101 -9.02 14.29 0.64
C VAL A 101 -8.75 15.78 0.35
N VAL A 102 -7.86 16.39 1.10
CA VAL A 102 -7.47 17.80 0.89
C VAL A 102 -6.81 17.97 -0.49
N PHE A 103 -5.89 17.09 -0.87
CA PHE A 103 -5.28 17.14 -2.19
C PHE A 103 -6.28 16.91 -3.32
N ALA A 104 -7.21 15.98 -3.14
CA ALA A 104 -8.27 15.73 -4.11
C ALA A 104 -9.16 16.98 -4.28
N ALA A 105 -9.52 17.64 -3.20
CA ALA A 105 -10.28 18.90 -3.25
C ALA A 105 -9.51 19.99 -4.00
N SER A 106 -8.19 20.08 -3.80
CA SER A 106 -7.33 20.98 -4.56
C SER A 106 -7.32 20.64 -6.06
N PHE A 107 -7.26 19.36 -6.42
CA PHE A 107 -7.32 18.94 -7.82
C PHE A 107 -8.67 19.26 -8.49
N PHE A 108 -9.75 19.22 -7.73
CA PHE A 108 -11.08 19.61 -8.24
C PHE A 108 -11.23 21.13 -8.40
N GLY A 109 -10.31 21.93 -7.89
CA GLY A 109 -10.32 23.38 -8.03
C GLY A 109 -10.93 24.15 -6.87
N ALA A 110 -11.12 23.50 -5.71
CA ALA A 110 -11.66 24.17 -4.51
C ALA A 110 -10.72 25.25 -3.97
N PHE A 111 -9.41 25.02 -4.06
CA PHE A 111 -8.36 25.96 -3.68
C PHE A 111 -7.06 25.58 -4.40
N GLU A 112 -6.13 26.51 -4.50
CA GLU A 112 -4.80 26.24 -5.01
C GLU A 112 -3.84 26.03 -3.85
N ILE A 113 -3.02 24.96 -3.91
CA ILE A 113 -1.95 24.73 -2.94
C ILE A 113 -0.78 25.62 -3.33
N THR A 114 -0.83 26.88 -2.91
CA THR A 114 0.26 27.82 -3.04
C THR A 114 0.76 28.19 -1.65
N LEU A 115 2.10 28.23 -1.50
CA LEU A 115 2.67 28.77 -0.29
C LEU A 115 2.24 30.23 -0.12
N PRO A 116 1.82 30.67 1.09
CA PRO A 116 1.53 32.09 1.32
C PRO A 116 2.70 32.96 0.87
N SER A 117 2.42 34.04 0.20
CA SER A 117 3.45 34.95 -0.37
C SER A 117 4.48 35.42 0.66
N LYS A 118 4.08 35.53 1.93
CA LYS A 118 4.97 35.88 3.05
C LYS A 118 6.02 34.77 3.30
N TRP A 119 5.65 33.51 3.16
CA TRP A 119 6.55 32.38 3.37
C TRP A 119 7.49 32.17 2.19
N SER A 120 6.99 32.32 0.95
CA SER A 120 7.83 32.26 -0.24
C SER A 120 8.85 33.38 -0.27
N ASN A 121 8.46 34.61 0.10
CA ASN A 121 9.37 35.75 0.19
C ASN A 121 10.41 35.61 1.31
N ALA A 122 10.04 35.04 2.47
CA ALA A 122 10.97 34.77 3.56
C ALA A 122 11.98 33.70 3.20
N VAL A 123 11.55 32.63 2.51
CA VAL A 123 12.43 31.55 2.01
C VAL A 123 13.34 32.10 0.92
N ASP A 124 12.83 32.88 -0.02
CA ASP A 124 13.61 33.49 -1.09
C ASP A 124 14.64 34.49 -0.57
N SER A 125 14.33 35.29 0.46
CA SER A 125 15.27 36.21 1.06
C SER A 125 16.41 35.52 1.82
N LYS A 126 16.14 34.42 2.50
CA LYS A 126 17.15 33.57 3.11
C LYS A 126 17.98 32.80 2.06
N ALA A 127 17.36 32.42 0.96
CA ALA A 127 18.02 31.72 -0.14
C ALA A 127 18.99 32.62 -0.90
N GLU A 128 18.69 33.91 -1.08
CA GLU A 128 19.60 34.88 -1.69
C GLU A 128 20.88 35.08 -0.87
N LYS A 129 20.78 35.00 0.46
CA LYS A 129 21.93 35.14 1.36
C LYS A 129 22.86 33.90 1.32
N THR A 130 22.35 32.70 0.99
CA THR A 130 23.10 31.44 0.99
C THR A 130 23.44 30.94 -0.41
N GLY A 131 23.23 31.74 -1.46
CA GLY A 131 23.47 31.34 -2.85
C GLY A 131 22.40 30.40 -3.42
N GLY A 132 21.26 30.27 -2.77
CA GLY A 132 20.12 29.50 -3.24
C GLY A 132 20.14 28.00 -2.95
N LEU A 133 21.23 27.48 -2.41
CA LEU A 133 21.37 26.05 -2.09
C LEU A 133 20.43 25.60 -0.97
N LEU A 134 20.19 26.46 0.02
CA LEU A 134 19.30 26.16 1.12
C LEU A 134 17.84 26.00 0.65
N SER A 135 17.39 26.84 -0.26
CA SER A 135 16.04 26.79 -0.84
C SER A 135 15.84 25.50 -1.66
N ILE A 136 16.83 25.09 -2.44
CA ILE A 136 16.82 23.83 -3.19
C ILE A 136 16.75 22.63 -2.24
N PHE A 137 17.53 22.65 -1.17
CA PHE A 137 17.52 21.61 -0.15
C PHE A 137 16.17 21.51 0.57
N LEU A 138 15.58 22.64 0.95
CA LEU A 138 14.25 22.69 1.58
C LEU A 138 13.16 22.18 0.65
N MET A 139 13.24 22.48 -0.64
CA MET A 139 12.31 22.00 -1.63
C MET A 139 12.43 20.48 -1.84
N ALA A 140 13.66 19.97 -1.90
CA ALA A 140 13.93 18.55 -1.96
C ALA A 140 13.44 17.83 -0.69
N PHE A 141 13.61 18.44 0.46
CA PHE A 141 13.10 17.91 1.73
C PHE A 141 11.58 17.84 1.76
N THR A 142 10.89 18.87 1.31
CA THR A 142 9.42 18.91 1.19
C THR A 142 8.92 17.82 0.23
N LEU A 143 9.52 17.70 -0.95
CA LEU A 143 9.21 16.65 -1.92
C LEU A 143 9.40 15.26 -1.29
N SER A 144 10.51 15.05 -0.61
CA SER A 144 10.82 13.76 0.01
C SER A 144 9.81 13.39 1.10
N LEU A 145 9.43 14.34 1.95
CA LEU A 145 8.43 14.11 3.00
C LEU A 145 7.06 13.77 2.42
N VAL A 146 6.59 14.53 1.44
CA VAL A 146 5.29 14.31 0.81
C VAL A 146 5.28 12.97 0.07
N SER A 147 6.31 12.69 -0.70
CA SER A 147 6.43 11.42 -1.43
C SER A 147 6.59 10.24 -0.49
N PHE A 148 7.38 10.37 0.57
CA PHE A 148 7.55 9.33 1.58
C PHE A 148 6.23 8.97 2.26
N SER A 149 5.39 9.95 2.49
CA SER A 149 4.07 9.77 3.08
C SER A 149 3.19 8.83 2.24
N CYS A 150 3.15 9.00 0.93
CA CYS A 150 2.31 8.18 0.03
C CYS A 150 2.97 6.87 -0.39
N THR A 151 4.30 6.83 -0.41
CA THR A 151 5.07 5.65 -0.80
C THR A 151 5.48 4.80 0.40
N GLY A 152 5.12 5.21 1.60
CA GLY A 152 5.43 4.49 2.84
C GLY A 152 5.09 3.00 2.80
N PRO A 153 3.89 2.60 2.36
CA PRO A 153 3.53 1.19 2.23
C PRO A 153 4.43 0.42 1.25
N ILE A 154 4.80 1.02 0.12
CA ILE A 154 5.71 0.40 -0.86
C ILE A 154 7.11 0.25 -0.28
N ILE A 155 7.61 1.28 0.38
CA ILE A 155 8.92 1.28 1.05
C ILE A 155 8.92 0.26 2.19
N GLY A 156 7.87 0.20 2.97
CA GLY A 156 7.71 -0.78 4.05
C GLY A 156 7.76 -2.21 3.53
N PHE A 157 7.07 -2.50 2.43
CA PHE A 157 7.09 -3.81 1.79
C PHE A 157 8.49 -4.18 1.31
N LEU A 158 9.19 -3.27 0.63
CA LEU A 158 10.56 -3.49 0.17
C LEU A 158 11.54 -3.72 1.33
N LEU A 159 11.42 -2.95 2.40
CA LEU A 159 12.27 -3.08 3.58
C LEU A 159 12.02 -4.39 4.32
N VAL A 160 10.78 -4.85 4.40
CA VAL A 160 10.45 -6.14 5.02
C VAL A 160 11.04 -7.31 4.23
N GLN A 161 10.94 -7.29 2.90
CA GLN A 161 11.53 -8.34 2.07
C GLN A 161 13.04 -8.42 2.19
N VAL A 162 13.69 -7.29 2.39
CA VAL A 162 15.14 -7.17 2.43
C VAL A 162 15.69 -7.38 3.84
N SER A 163 14.94 -7.03 4.90
CA SER A 163 15.36 -7.17 6.29
C SER A 163 15.42 -8.61 6.79
N THR A 164 14.86 -9.57 6.03
CA THR A 164 14.95 -11.00 6.36
C THR A 164 16.38 -11.54 6.30
N THR A 165 17.30 -10.82 5.66
CA THR A 165 18.70 -11.20 5.53
C THR A 165 19.59 -10.68 6.66
N GLY A 166 19.08 -9.88 7.59
CA GLY A 166 19.80 -9.39 8.77
C GLY A 166 20.92 -8.38 8.50
N ASN A 167 21.10 -7.94 7.27
CA ASN A 167 22.18 -7.05 6.84
C ASN A 167 21.64 -5.63 6.63
N MET A 168 22.24 -4.62 7.24
CA MET A 168 21.85 -3.21 7.07
C MET A 168 22.15 -2.64 5.67
N ILE A 169 22.99 -3.32 4.90
CA ILE A 169 23.44 -2.85 3.59
C ILE A 169 22.36 -3.07 2.54
N ALA A 170 21.63 -4.16 2.61
CA ALA A 170 20.58 -4.51 1.64
C ALA A 170 19.41 -3.52 1.64
N PRO A 171 18.86 -3.08 2.79
CA PRO A 171 17.86 -1.98 2.81
C PRO A 171 18.39 -0.68 2.23
N ALA A 172 19.67 -0.35 2.49
CA ALA A 172 20.29 0.86 1.96
C ALA A 172 20.34 0.85 0.43
N ILE A 173 20.67 -0.28 -0.19
CA ILE A 173 20.72 -0.43 -1.65
C ILE A 173 19.31 -0.33 -2.27
N GLY A 174 18.33 -0.94 -1.66
CA GLY A 174 16.92 -0.84 -2.10
C GLY A 174 16.42 0.59 -2.05
N MET A 175 16.69 1.31 -0.96
CA MET A 175 16.34 2.72 -0.79
C MET A 175 17.10 3.62 -1.76
N LEU A 176 18.37 3.32 -2.04
CA LEU A 176 19.15 4.05 -3.03
C LEU A 176 18.56 3.90 -4.44
N GLY A 177 18.20 2.69 -4.85
CA GLY A 177 17.54 2.45 -6.12
C GLY A 177 16.20 3.19 -6.23
N PHE A 178 15.39 3.16 -5.20
CA PHE A 178 14.12 3.88 -5.11
C PHE A 178 14.32 5.40 -5.21
N ALA A 179 15.27 5.95 -4.48
CA ALA A 179 15.57 7.38 -4.47
C ALA A 179 16.11 7.86 -5.82
N ILE A 180 16.96 7.09 -6.49
CA ILE A 180 17.47 7.41 -7.83
C ILE A 180 16.32 7.41 -8.84
N ALA A 181 15.44 6.42 -8.82
CA ALA A 181 14.28 6.34 -9.71
C ALA A 181 13.35 7.54 -9.52
N LEU A 182 13.12 7.96 -8.28
CA LEU A 182 12.28 9.11 -7.98
C LEU A 182 12.96 10.44 -8.36
N ALA A 183 14.26 10.58 -8.10
CA ALA A 183 15.03 11.80 -8.39
C ALA A 183 15.24 12.04 -9.88
N LEU A 184 15.29 10.97 -10.68
CA LEU A 184 15.64 11.06 -12.12
C LEU A 184 14.69 11.98 -12.91
N PRO A 185 13.36 11.83 -12.88
CA PRO A 185 12.46 12.72 -13.62
C PRO A 185 12.54 14.17 -13.15
N PHE A 186 12.64 14.39 -11.83
CA PHE A 186 12.71 15.75 -11.28
C PHE A 186 14.03 16.45 -11.66
N THR A 187 15.12 15.71 -11.70
CA THR A 187 16.40 16.24 -12.16
C THR A 187 16.36 16.57 -13.65
N LEU A 188 15.74 15.73 -14.48
CA LEU A 188 15.56 15.99 -15.91
C LEU A 188 14.67 17.23 -16.14
N PHE A 189 13.60 17.37 -15.40
CA PHE A 189 12.74 18.57 -15.49
C PHE A 189 13.47 19.85 -15.06
N ALA A 190 14.35 19.76 -14.09
CA ALA A 190 15.16 20.89 -13.65
C ALA A 190 16.28 21.23 -14.66
N LEU A 191 16.87 20.23 -15.33
CA LEU A 191 17.90 20.44 -16.36
C LEU A 191 17.32 21.05 -17.65
N PHE A 192 16.11 20.67 -18.03
CA PHE A 192 15.46 21.09 -19.27
C PHE A 192 14.11 21.76 -19.01
N PRO A 193 14.08 22.94 -18.37
CA PRO A 193 12.81 23.61 -18.09
C PRO A 193 12.09 24.06 -19.36
N SER A 194 12.79 24.21 -20.48
CA SER A 194 12.21 24.55 -21.79
C SER A 194 11.32 23.44 -22.36
N TRP A 195 11.56 22.19 -22.02
CA TRP A 195 10.71 21.07 -22.45
C TRP A 195 9.27 21.20 -21.94
N LEU A 196 9.11 21.73 -20.75
CA LEU A 196 7.81 21.94 -20.13
C LEU A 196 7.10 23.18 -20.66
N LYS A 197 7.86 24.18 -21.15
CA LYS A 197 7.30 25.32 -21.88
C LYS A 197 6.81 24.95 -23.27
N SER A 198 7.42 23.97 -23.93
CA SER A 198 7.04 23.50 -25.24
C SER A 198 5.86 22.52 -25.25
N MET A 199 5.48 21.97 -24.10
CA MET A 199 4.21 21.29 -23.96
C MET A 199 3.09 22.28 -24.21
N PRO A 200 2.17 21.99 -25.17
CA PRO A 200 1.13 22.95 -25.47
C PRO A 200 0.33 23.27 -24.23
N LYS A 201 0.29 24.57 -23.88
CA LYS A 201 -0.59 25.10 -22.81
C LYS A 201 -2.06 25.05 -23.25
N SER A 202 -2.48 23.95 -23.87
CA SER A 202 -3.90 23.67 -24.03
C SER A 202 -4.43 23.28 -22.67
N GLY A 203 -4.85 24.27 -21.90
CA GLY A 203 -5.21 24.14 -20.48
C GLY A 203 -6.31 23.13 -20.18
N GLY A 204 -7.03 22.65 -21.18
CA GLY A 204 -8.14 21.73 -21.01
C GLY A 204 -7.73 20.31 -20.65
N TRP A 205 -6.75 19.73 -21.35
CA TRP A 205 -6.39 18.31 -21.09
C TRP A 205 -5.62 18.11 -19.78
N MET A 206 -4.79 19.09 -19.37
CA MET A 206 -4.11 19.06 -18.07
C MET A 206 -5.09 19.06 -16.91
N ASN A 207 -6.14 19.88 -17.01
CA ASN A 207 -7.17 19.91 -15.97
C ASN A 207 -7.96 18.61 -15.90
N VAL A 208 -8.25 17.99 -17.04
CA VAL A 208 -8.90 16.66 -17.10
C VAL A 208 -8.07 15.61 -16.40
N ILE A 209 -6.76 15.55 -16.65
CA ILE A 209 -5.85 14.63 -15.96
C ILE A 209 -5.82 14.90 -14.47
N LYS A 210 -5.75 16.17 -14.09
CA LYS A 210 -5.72 16.61 -12.69
C LYS A 210 -6.97 16.19 -11.92
N VAL A 211 -8.15 16.39 -12.50
CA VAL A 211 -9.43 15.99 -11.91
C VAL A 211 -9.57 14.47 -11.85
N THR A 212 -9.14 13.77 -12.89
CA THR A 212 -9.13 12.28 -12.90
C THR A 212 -8.26 11.74 -11.77
N LEU A 213 -7.08 12.31 -11.59
CA LEU A 213 -6.19 11.95 -10.48
C LEU A 213 -6.84 12.26 -9.12
N GLY A 214 -7.60 13.34 -9.00
CA GLY A 214 -8.36 13.67 -7.80
C GLY A 214 -9.40 12.60 -7.45
N PHE A 215 -10.12 12.09 -8.42
CA PHE A 215 -11.05 10.95 -8.20
C PHE A 215 -10.32 9.69 -7.75
N LEU A 216 -9.19 9.37 -8.37
CA LEU A 216 -8.38 8.22 -7.97
C LEU A 216 -7.81 8.39 -6.56
N GLU A 217 -7.39 9.59 -6.18
CA GLU A 217 -6.95 9.89 -4.81
C GLU A 217 -8.04 9.65 -3.77
N LEU A 218 -9.27 10.08 -4.05
CA LEU A 218 -10.40 9.82 -3.16
C LEU A 218 -10.64 8.31 -2.99
N ALA A 219 -10.55 7.55 -4.08
CA ALA A 219 -10.69 6.10 -4.02
C ALA A 219 -9.62 5.47 -3.13
N PHE A 220 -8.35 5.86 -3.27
CA PHE A 220 -7.28 5.37 -2.42
C PHE A 220 -7.37 5.87 -0.97
N ALA A 221 -7.88 7.10 -0.76
CA ALA A 221 -8.12 7.63 0.59
C ALA A 221 -9.09 6.73 1.38
N LEU A 222 -10.13 6.23 0.71
CA LEU A 222 -11.05 5.27 1.32
C LEU A 222 -10.36 3.97 1.73
N LYS A 223 -9.35 3.53 1.01
CA LYS A 223 -8.56 2.35 1.40
C LYS A 223 -7.84 2.57 2.73
N PHE A 224 -7.21 3.72 2.93
CA PHE A 224 -6.55 4.05 4.20
C PHE A 224 -7.54 4.11 5.36
N LEU A 225 -8.68 4.74 5.14
CA LEU A 225 -9.75 4.78 6.15
C LEU A 225 -10.27 3.38 6.47
N SER A 226 -10.43 2.52 5.47
CA SER A 226 -10.86 1.13 5.64
C SER A 226 -9.88 0.32 6.49
N VAL A 227 -8.58 0.47 6.27
CA VAL A 227 -7.56 -0.22 7.08
C VAL A 227 -7.65 0.18 8.55
N ALA A 228 -7.78 1.49 8.83
CA ALA A 228 -7.96 1.97 10.20
C ALA A 228 -9.25 1.45 10.84
N ASP A 229 -10.35 1.49 10.12
CA ASP A 229 -11.65 1.02 10.58
C ASP A 229 -11.63 -0.47 10.94
N LEU A 230 -11.06 -1.31 10.09
CA LEU A 230 -10.97 -2.76 10.32
C LEU A 230 -10.03 -3.09 11.48
N ALA A 231 -8.88 -2.41 11.58
CA ALA A 231 -7.88 -2.68 12.61
C ALA A 231 -8.41 -2.36 14.02
N TYR A 232 -9.22 -1.30 14.15
CA TYR A 232 -9.79 -0.86 15.43
C TYR A 232 -11.22 -1.34 15.67
N GLY A 233 -11.84 -1.99 14.69
CA GLY A 233 -13.17 -2.58 14.85
C GLY A 233 -14.32 -1.58 14.94
N TRP A 234 -14.19 -0.41 14.33
CA TRP A 234 -15.24 0.63 14.39
C TRP A 234 -16.48 0.28 13.54
N ARG A 235 -16.33 -0.55 12.52
CA ARG A 235 -17.40 -1.01 11.61
C ARG A 235 -18.17 0.12 10.92
N ILE A 236 -17.47 1.19 10.56
CA ILE A 236 -18.03 2.33 9.82
C ILE A 236 -18.01 2.05 8.33
N LEU A 237 -16.93 1.45 7.83
CA LEU A 237 -16.65 1.23 6.41
C LEU A 237 -16.58 -0.27 6.12
N ASP A 238 -17.73 -0.94 6.16
CA ASP A 238 -17.86 -2.33 5.77
C ASP A 238 -17.69 -2.48 4.25
N ARG A 239 -17.52 -3.71 3.77
CA ARG A 239 -17.28 -3.99 2.35
C ARG A 239 -18.34 -3.38 1.43
N GLU A 240 -19.61 -3.49 1.77
CA GLU A 240 -20.73 -2.93 1.00
C GLU A 240 -20.68 -1.40 0.93
N THR A 241 -20.37 -0.72 2.03
CA THR A 241 -20.23 0.73 2.08
C THR A 241 -19.02 1.20 1.24
N PHE A 242 -17.91 0.51 1.37
CA PHE A 242 -16.70 0.78 0.59
C PHE A 242 -16.96 0.62 -0.91
N LEU A 243 -17.60 -0.47 -1.32
CA LEU A 243 -17.93 -0.71 -2.72
C LEU A 243 -18.97 0.28 -3.25
N ALA A 244 -19.95 0.66 -2.44
CA ALA A 244 -20.94 1.67 -2.83
C ALA A 244 -20.27 3.02 -3.12
N LEU A 245 -19.36 3.45 -2.27
CA LEU A 245 -18.59 4.69 -2.46
C LEU A 245 -17.68 4.61 -3.69
N TRP A 246 -17.02 3.49 -3.91
CA TRP A 246 -16.19 3.28 -5.09
C TRP A 246 -17.00 3.29 -6.39
N ILE A 247 -18.16 2.64 -6.40
CA ILE A 247 -19.06 2.63 -7.56
C ILE A 247 -19.47 4.06 -7.91
N VAL A 248 -19.87 4.85 -6.92
CA VAL A 248 -20.26 6.25 -7.11
C VAL A 248 -19.09 7.08 -7.61
N LEU A 249 -17.90 6.92 -7.05
CA LEU A 249 -16.71 7.66 -7.49
C LEU A 249 -16.35 7.37 -8.96
N PHE A 250 -16.32 6.10 -9.34
CA PHE A 250 -16.00 5.74 -10.72
C PHE A 250 -17.12 6.11 -11.71
N ALA A 251 -18.36 6.03 -11.31
CA ALA A 251 -19.49 6.50 -12.12
C ALA A 251 -19.42 8.02 -12.35
N LEU A 252 -19.15 8.79 -11.30
CA LEU A 252 -18.97 10.24 -11.41
C LEU A 252 -17.76 10.62 -12.25
N LEU A 253 -16.66 9.88 -12.15
CA LEU A 253 -15.50 10.07 -13.01
C LEU A 253 -15.85 9.82 -14.48
N GLY A 254 -16.60 8.77 -14.76
CA GLY A 254 -17.10 8.49 -16.11
C GLY A 254 -17.97 9.60 -16.66
N PHE A 255 -18.90 10.11 -15.87
CA PHE A 255 -19.75 11.26 -16.26
C PHE A 255 -18.94 12.53 -16.46
N TYR A 256 -17.95 12.78 -15.60
CA TYR A 256 -17.05 13.91 -15.79
C TYR A 256 -16.29 13.82 -17.11
N LEU A 257 -15.74 12.67 -17.44
CA LEU A 257 -15.01 12.45 -18.70
C LEU A 257 -15.91 12.58 -19.93
N LEU A 258 -17.19 12.27 -19.81
CA LEU A 258 -18.18 12.53 -20.88
C LEU A 258 -18.61 13.99 -20.98
N GLY A 259 -18.12 14.87 -20.12
CA GLY A 259 -18.43 16.29 -20.14
C GLY A 259 -19.74 16.67 -19.48
N LYS A 260 -20.38 15.77 -18.73
CA LYS A 260 -21.65 16.06 -18.03
C LYS A 260 -21.47 16.78 -16.70
N ILE A 261 -20.29 16.66 -16.10
CA ILE A 261 -19.92 17.36 -14.85
C ILE A 261 -18.78 18.30 -15.17
N LYS A 262 -18.84 19.53 -14.67
CA LYS A 262 -17.81 20.54 -14.88
C LYS A 262 -17.33 21.09 -13.55
N PHE A 263 -16.03 21.22 -13.41
CA PHE A 263 -15.36 21.84 -12.28
C PHE A 263 -14.90 23.26 -12.63
N PRO A 264 -14.51 24.09 -11.64
CA PRO A 264 -14.24 25.52 -11.86
C PRO A 264 -13.20 25.86 -12.92
N HIS A 265 -12.24 24.99 -13.16
CA HIS A 265 -11.17 25.20 -14.14
C HIS A 265 -11.40 24.50 -15.48
N ASP A 266 -12.57 23.89 -15.67
CA ASP A 266 -12.93 23.23 -16.92
C ASP A 266 -13.46 24.23 -17.97
N ASP A 267 -13.10 23.98 -19.22
CA ASP A 267 -13.62 24.73 -20.36
C ASP A 267 -15.10 24.37 -20.60
N ASP A 268 -15.95 25.39 -20.70
CA ASP A 268 -17.40 25.21 -20.90
C ASP A 268 -17.76 24.57 -22.26
N ASP A 269 -16.91 24.78 -23.27
CA ASP A 269 -17.17 24.35 -24.66
C ASP A 269 -16.26 23.18 -25.11
N ALA A 270 -15.58 22.51 -24.20
CA ALA A 270 -14.67 21.42 -24.56
C ALA A 270 -15.42 20.22 -25.11
N LYS A 271 -15.07 19.81 -26.32
CA LYS A 271 -15.58 18.57 -26.95
C LYS A 271 -14.88 17.36 -26.35
N VAL A 272 -15.60 16.26 -26.24
CA VAL A 272 -15.04 14.99 -25.78
C VAL A 272 -14.12 14.42 -26.86
N SER A 273 -12.83 14.27 -26.57
CA SER A 273 -11.89 13.62 -27.46
C SER A 273 -12.06 12.10 -27.42
N VAL A 274 -11.57 11.40 -28.46
CA VAL A 274 -11.64 9.94 -28.53
C VAL A 274 -10.95 9.25 -27.34
N PRO A 275 -9.71 9.62 -26.94
CA PRO A 275 -9.10 9.05 -25.75
C PRO A 275 -9.90 9.28 -24.46
N ARG A 276 -10.47 10.47 -24.32
CA ARG A 276 -11.32 10.81 -23.17
C ARG A 276 -12.58 9.96 -23.13
N PHE A 277 -13.19 9.69 -24.28
CA PHE A 277 -14.33 8.79 -24.39
C PHE A 277 -14.00 7.36 -23.96
N PHE A 278 -12.86 6.82 -24.40
CA PHE A 278 -12.43 5.49 -23.99
C PHE A 278 -12.12 5.40 -22.49
N MET A 279 -11.55 6.42 -21.91
CA MET A 279 -11.34 6.49 -20.47
C MET A 279 -12.68 6.53 -19.70
N ALA A 280 -13.66 7.28 -20.20
CA ALA A 280 -15.02 7.31 -19.64
C ALA A 280 -15.68 5.94 -19.72
N LEU A 281 -15.55 5.28 -20.86
CA LEU A 281 -16.09 3.92 -21.07
C LEU A 281 -15.47 2.93 -20.06
N ALA A 282 -14.16 2.97 -19.89
CA ALA A 282 -13.44 2.14 -18.94
C ALA A 282 -13.90 2.39 -17.50
N SER A 283 -14.05 3.65 -17.11
CA SER A 283 -14.49 4.05 -15.76
C SER A 283 -15.94 3.59 -15.47
N LEU A 284 -16.84 3.80 -16.40
CA LEU A 284 -18.24 3.36 -16.27
C LEU A 284 -18.35 1.83 -16.27
N ALA A 285 -17.57 1.15 -17.13
CA ALA A 285 -17.53 -0.31 -17.15
C ALA A 285 -17.03 -0.88 -15.82
N PHE A 286 -16.02 -0.26 -15.22
CA PHE A 286 -15.50 -0.65 -13.92
C PHE A 286 -16.53 -0.44 -12.79
N ALA A 287 -17.26 0.67 -12.82
CA ALA A 287 -18.34 0.92 -11.87
C ALA A 287 -19.45 -0.15 -11.96
N VAL A 288 -19.87 -0.51 -13.18
CA VAL A 288 -20.86 -1.56 -13.41
C VAL A 288 -20.33 -2.94 -13.00
N TYR A 289 -19.03 -3.20 -13.23
CA TYR A 289 -18.38 -4.44 -12.78
C TYR A 289 -18.43 -4.61 -11.25
N MET A 290 -18.35 -3.53 -10.50
CA MET A 290 -18.40 -3.57 -9.03
C MET A 290 -19.83 -3.73 -8.48
N LEU A 291 -20.88 -3.47 -9.26
CA LEU A 291 -22.27 -3.57 -8.78
C LEU A 291 -22.62 -4.92 -8.14
N PRO A 292 -22.28 -6.09 -8.73
CA PRO A 292 -22.57 -7.38 -8.10
C PRO A 292 -21.91 -7.57 -6.73
N GLY A 293 -20.84 -6.85 -6.44
CA GLY A 293 -20.18 -6.89 -5.14
C GLY A 293 -21.03 -6.40 -3.98
N LEU A 294 -22.05 -5.58 -4.24
CA LEU A 294 -23.04 -5.16 -3.23
C LEU A 294 -23.89 -6.33 -2.73
N TRP A 295 -24.02 -7.38 -3.52
CA TRP A 295 -24.74 -8.62 -3.15
C TRP A 295 -23.80 -9.76 -2.76
N GLY A 296 -22.51 -9.48 -2.57
CA GLY A 296 -21.52 -10.44 -2.08
C GLY A 296 -20.72 -11.16 -3.15
N ALA A 297 -20.77 -10.73 -4.41
CA ALA A 297 -19.92 -11.33 -5.45
C ALA A 297 -18.43 -11.14 -5.17
N PRO A 298 -17.60 -12.18 -5.35
CA PRO A 298 -16.16 -12.03 -5.27
C PRO A 298 -15.64 -11.25 -6.47
N LEU A 299 -15.19 -10.03 -6.24
CA LEU A 299 -14.65 -9.13 -7.26
C LEU A 299 -13.14 -9.27 -7.33
N LYS A 300 -12.62 -10.07 -8.26
CA LYS A 300 -11.19 -10.36 -8.37
C LYS A 300 -10.33 -9.11 -8.62
N ALA A 301 -10.81 -8.18 -9.44
CA ALA A 301 -10.08 -6.96 -9.76
C ALA A 301 -9.97 -5.98 -8.59
N VAL A 302 -10.92 -5.99 -7.67
CA VAL A 302 -11.01 -5.06 -6.53
C VAL A 302 -10.61 -5.73 -5.22
N SER A 303 -10.29 -7.02 -5.26
CA SER A 303 -9.99 -7.84 -4.08
C SER A 303 -8.89 -7.29 -3.19
N ALA A 304 -7.90 -6.66 -3.81
CA ALA A 304 -6.76 -6.08 -3.10
C ALA A 304 -7.12 -4.86 -2.26
N PHE A 305 -8.17 -4.15 -2.60
CA PHE A 305 -8.54 -2.86 -2.01
C PHE A 305 -9.79 -2.95 -1.14
N ALA A 306 -10.75 -3.80 -1.49
CA ALA A 306 -11.99 -3.94 -0.76
C ALA A 306 -11.78 -4.60 0.61
N PRO A 307 -12.57 -4.23 1.64
CA PRO A 307 -12.58 -4.93 2.92
C PRO A 307 -12.92 -6.42 2.79
N PRO A 308 -12.62 -7.25 3.79
CA PRO A 308 -12.93 -8.68 3.75
C PRO A 308 -14.42 -8.97 3.56
N MET A 309 -14.73 -10.07 2.89
CA MET A 309 -16.13 -10.48 2.67
C MET A 309 -16.90 -10.73 3.97
N GLN A 310 -16.22 -11.04 5.05
CA GLN A 310 -16.81 -11.23 6.38
C GLN A 310 -17.50 -9.99 6.93
N THR A 311 -17.12 -8.79 6.47
CA THR A 311 -17.72 -7.52 6.90
C THR A 311 -19.02 -7.21 6.19
N GLN A 312 -19.37 -7.98 5.16
CA GLN A 312 -20.58 -7.76 4.37
C GLN A 312 -21.81 -8.35 5.05
N ASP A 313 -22.82 -7.53 5.29
CA ASP A 313 -24.04 -7.93 5.99
C ASP A 313 -24.97 -8.78 5.11
N PHE A 314 -24.94 -8.55 3.79
CA PHE A 314 -25.83 -9.23 2.85
C PHE A 314 -25.05 -9.94 1.75
N ASN A 315 -25.23 -11.26 1.66
CA ASN A 315 -24.53 -12.09 0.70
C ASN A 315 -25.47 -13.12 0.07
N LEU A 316 -25.58 -13.10 -1.27
CA LEU A 316 -26.34 -14.07 -2.04
C LEU A 316 -25.50 -15.28 -2.50
N TYR A 317 -24.19 -15.20 -2.40
CA TYR A 317 -23.27 -16.25 -2.85
C TYR A 317 -22.86 -17.13 -1.67
N ASN A 318 -23.27 -18.39 -1.67
CA ASN A 318 -23.08 -19.33 -0.56
C ASN A 318 -21.73 -20.07 -0.55
N ASN A 319 -20.81 -19.73 -1.47
CA ASN A 319 -19.49 -20.40 -1.57
C ASN A 319 -18.41 -19.69 -0.73
N GLU A 320 -18.78 -19.23 0.46
CA GLU A 320 -17.83 -18.56 1.33
C GLU A 320 -17.09 -19.53 2.23
N VAL A 321 -15.80 -19.27 2.39
CA VAL A 321 -15.01 -19.88 3.45
C VAL A 321 -15.28 -19.08 4.72
N HIS A 322 -15.87 -19.75 5.70
CA HIS A 322 -16.16 -19.13 6.99
C HIS A 322 -15.08 -19.48 8.01
N ALA A 323 -14.40 -18.47 8.52
CA ALA A 323 -13.56 -18.64 9.70
C ALA A 323 -14.46 -18.97 10.89
N LYS A 324 -14.25 -20.12 11.50
CA LYS A 324 -15.00 -20.53 12.70
C LYS A 324 -14.51 -19.79 13.94
N PHE A 325 -13.23 -19.47 13.98
CA PHE A 325 -12.59 -18.84 15.14
C PHE A 325 -11.57 -17.79 14.71
N ASP A 326 -11.44 -16.77 15.51
CA ASP A 326 -10.41 -15.75 15.46
C ASP A 326 -9.45 -15.80 16.66
N ASP A 327 -9.58 -16.83 17.46
CA ASP A 327 -8.76 -17.09 18.64
C ASP A 327 -8.16 -18.51 18.56
N TYR A 328 -6.84 -18.60 18.77
CA TYR A 328 -6.11 -19.86 18.66
C TYR A 328 -6.58 -20.90 19.70
N ASP A 329 -6.72 -20.51 20.96
CA ASP A 329 -7.04 -21.44 22.03
C ASP A 329 -8.46 -21.99 21.91
N LEU A 330 -9.42 -21.14 21.60
CA LEU A 330 -10.81 -21.54 21.39
C LEU A 330 -10.96 -22.44 20.16
N GLY A 331 -10.28 -22.12 19.09
CA GLY A 331 -10.31 -22.93 17.88
C GLY A 331 -9.67 -24.29 18.04
N MET A 332 -8.56 -24.38 18.76
CA MET A 332 -7.88 -25.65 19.09
C MET A 332 -8.74 -26.54 19.97
N GLU A 333 -9.41 -25.98 20.97
CA GLU A 333 -10.34 -26.70 21.82
C GLU A 333 -11.49 -27.32 21.01
N TYR A 334 -12.10 -26.51 20.14
CA TYR A 334 -13.16 -27.00 19.25
C TYR A 334 -12.68 -28.13 18.32
N ALA A 335 -11.48 -27.98 17.77
CA ALA A 335 -10.90 -28.99 16.89
C ALA A 335 -10.62 -30.32 17.58
N ARG A 336 -10.17 -30.29 18.84
CA ARG A 336 -9.99 -31.49 19.67
C ARG A 336 -11.31 -32.20 19.91
N GLN A 337 -12.35 -31.46 20.25
CA GLN A 337 -13.69 -32.02 20.52
C GLN A 337 -14.29 -32.69 19.29
N HIS A 338 -14.05 -32.14 18.10
CA HIS A 338 -14.60 -32.63 16.83
C HIS A 338 -13.67 -33.55 16.06
N GLY A 339 -12.44 -33.75 16.54
CA GLY A 339 -11.46 -34.63 15.89
C GLY A 339 -11.09 -34.22 14.48
N LYS A 340 -10.94 -32.91 14.24
CA LYS A 340 -10.55 -32.32 12.96
C LYS A 340 -9.20 -31.63 13.05
N PRO A 341 -8.40 -31.64 11.95
CA PRO A 341 -7.19 -30.85 11.89
C PRO A 341 -7.52 -29.36 11.80
N VAL A 342 -6.54 -28.53 12.12
CA VAL A 342 -6.68 -27.08 12.16
C VAL A 342 -5.90 -26.47 11.01
N MET A 343 -6.51 -25.52 10.33
CA MET A 343 -5.86 -24.61 9.40
C MET A 343 -5.69 -23.25 10.08
N LEU A 344 -4.44 -22.88 10.35
CA LEU A 344 -4.11 -21.53 10.83
C LEU A 344 -3.87 -20.60 9.65
N ASP A 345 -4.58 -19.52 9.64
CA ASP A 345 -4.44 -18.44 8.66
C ASP A 345 -3.93 -17.19 9.36
N PHE A 346 -2.63 -16.91 9.21
CA PHE A 346 -2.05 -15.65 9.67
C PHE A 346 -2.25 -14.60 8.60
N THR A 347 -3.11 -13.65 8.86
CA THR A 347 -3.57 -12.63 7.92
C THR A 347 -3.49 -11.23 8.54
N GLY A 348 -3.77 -10.22 7.75
CA GLY A 348 -3.88 -8.84 8.19
C GLY A 348 -5.04 -8.14 7.50
N TYR A 349 -5.66 -7.20 8.17
CA TYR A 349 -6.71 -6.36 7.58
C TYR A 349 -6.16 -5.50 6.43
N GLY A 350 -4.91 -5.04 6.56
CA GLY A 350 -4.21 -4.29 5.52
C GLY A 350 -3.45 -5.13 4.49
N CYS A 351 -3.54 -6.44 4.58
CA CYS A 351 -2.77 -7.36 3.75
C CYS A 351 -3.43 -7.58 2.38
N VAL A 352 -2.86 -6.97 1.35
CA VAL A 352 -3.33 -7.08 -0.04
C VAL A 352 -3.28 -8.51 -0.55
N ASN A 353 -2.18 -9.22 -0.33
CA ASN A 353 -1.99 -10.60 -0.80
C ASN A 353 -2.94 -11.58 -0.10
N CYS A 354 -3.30 -11.30 1.16
CA CYS A 354 -4.30 -12.09 1.87
C CYS A 354 -5.68 -11.99 1.20
N ARG A 355 -6.08 -10.77 0.82
CA ARG A 355 -7.35 -10.54 0.10
C ARG A 355 -7.34 -11.22 -1.27
N LYS A 356 -6.22 -11.18 -1.98
CA LYS A 356 -6.08 -11.88 -3.27
C LYS A 356 -6.26 -13.38 -3.12
N MET A 357 -5.64 -14.00 -2.13
CA MET A 357 -5.79 -15.44 -1.87
C MET A 357 -7.23 -15.81 -1.55
N GLU A 358 -7.89 -15.05 -0.69
CA GLU A 358 -9.30 -15.28 -0.33
C GLU A 358 -10.23 -15.24 -1.54
N LEU A 359 -9.96 -14.38 -2.50
CA LEU A 359 -10.83 -14.14 -3.65
C LEU A 359 -10.42 -14.91 -4.91
N ALA A 360 -9.15 -15.28 -5.06
CA ALA A 360 -8.68 -16.07 -6.20
C ALA A 360 -8.69 -17.58 -5.93
N VAL A 361 -8.37 -18.00 -4.72
CA VAL A 361 -8.17 -19.40 -4.37
C VAL A 361 -9.33 -19.96 -3.54
N TRP A 362 -9.75 -19.26 -2.50
CA TRP A 362 -10.78 -19.75 -1.57
C TRP A 362 -12.20 -19.76 -2.17
N THR A 363 -12.41 -19.06 -3.26
CA THR A 363 -13.67 -19.09 -4.01
C THR A 363 -13.83 -20.33 -4.88
N ASP A 364 -12.77 -21.10 -5.10
CA ASP A 364 -12.86 -22.38 -5.79
C ASP A 364 -13.70 -23.36 -4.97
N PRO A 365 -14.72 -24.05 -5.57
CA PRO A 365 -15.59 -24.93 -4.84
C PRO A 365 -14.90 -26.07 -4.11
N LYS A 366 -13.85 -26.64 -4.70
CA LYS A 366 -13.07 -27.73 -4.06
C LYS A 366 -12.28 -27.21 -2.85
N VAL A 367 -11.67 -26.06 -2.98
CA VAL A 367 -10.92 -25.42 -1.89
C VAL A 367 -11.85 -25.06 -0.74
N SER A 368 -12.95 -24.40 -1.03
CA SER A 368 -13.93 -23.99 -0.01
C SER A 368 -14.56 -25.19 0.71
N ASP A 369 -14.89 -26.27 -0.01
CA ASP A 369 -15.42 -27.48 0.58
C ASP A 369 -14.43 -28.14 1.54
N ILE A 370 -13.15 -28.26 1.15
CA ILE A 370 -12.12 -28.84 1.99
C ILE A 370 -11.92 -28.00 3.25
N ILE A 371 -11.80 -26.70 3.12
CA ILE A 371 -11.58 -25.80 4.27
C ILE A 371 -12.78 -25.82 5.23
N ASN A 372 -13.98 -25.73 4.71
CA ASN A 372 -15.19 -25.65 5.53
C ASN A 372 -15.54 -26.98 6.21
N ASN A 373 -15.37 -28.09 5.52
CA ASN A 373 -15.84 -29.41 5.99
C ASN A 373 -14.77 -30.23 6.69
N ASP A 374 -13.52 -30.19 6.22
CA ASP A 374 -12.46 -31.07 6.68
C ASP A 374 -11.52 -30.43 7.70
N TYR A 375 -11.47 -29.11 7.75
CA TYR A 375 -10.63 -28.34 8.66
C TYR A 375 -11.44 -27.45 9.60
N VAL A 376 -10.85 -27.12 10.73
CA VAL A 376 -11.27 -26.00 11.56
C VAL A 376 -10.41 -24.80 11.18
N LEU A 377 -11.00 -23.81 10.54
CA LEU A 377 -10.28 -22.58 10.15
C LEU A 377 -10.21 -21.61 11.32
N ILE A 378 -8.98 -21.28 11.70
CA ILE A 378 -8.68 -20.24 12.70
C ILE A 378 -7.96 -19.11 11.97
N THR A 379 -8.61 -17.96 11.87
CA THR A 379 -8.04 -16.77 11.23
C THR A 379 -7.48 -15.83 12.29
N LEU A 380 -6.18 -15.57 12.22
CA LEU A 380 -5.46 -14.75 13.18
C LEU A 380 -4.96 -13.46 12.52
N TYR A 381 -5.55 -12.34 12.91
CA TYR A 381 -5.20 -11.03 12.39
C TYR A 381 -4.03 -10.42 13.16
N VAL A 382 -2.85 -10.42 12.56
CA VAL A 382 -1.61 -9.92 13.20
C VAL A 382 -1.59 -8.41 13.38
N ASP A 383 -2.47 -7.69 12.70
CA ASP A 383 -2.60 -6.23 12.79
C ASP A 383 -3.85 -5.77 13.55
N ASN A 384 -4.48 -6.67 14.30
CA ASN A 384 -5.63 -6.33 15.14
C ASN A 384 -5.18 -5.45 16.32
N LYS A 385 -5.69 -4.22 16.38
CA LYS A 385 -5.33 -3.23 17.42
C LYS A 385 -6.18 -3.29 18.68
N THR A 386 -7.05 -4.27 18.79
CA THR A 386 -7.84 -4.47 20.03
C THR A 386 -6.91 -4.72 21.21
N PRO A 387 -7.03 -3.93 22.31
CA PRO A 387 -6.17 -4.13 23.48
C PRO A 387 -6.40 -5.49 24.13
N LEU A 388 -5.32 -6.11 24.60
CA LEU A 388 -5.42 -7.28 25.48
C LEU A 388 -5.95 -6.87 26.86
N THR A 389 -6.70 -7.77 27.49
CA THR A 389 -7.21 -7.55 28.86
C THR A 389 -6.08 -7.36 29.87
N SER A 390 -4.97 -8.06 29.68
CA SER A 390 -3.73 -7.86 30.43
C SER A 390 -2.53 -7.91 29.49
N PRO A 391 -1.66 -6.88 29.51
CA PRO A 391 -0.44 -6.91 28.70
C PRO A 391 0.47 -8.06 29.13
N VAL A 392 1.05 -8.75 28.17
CA VAL A 392 1.95 -9.89 28.40
C VAL A 392 3.39 -9.46 28.14
N LYS A 393 4.24 -9.62 29.15
CA LYS A 393 5.69 -9.41 29.02
C LYS A 393 6.34 -10.68 28.50
N ILE A 394 7.13 -10.53 27.45
CA ILE A 394 7.88 -11.62 26.81
C ILE A 394 9.34 -11.23 26.64
N THR A 395 10.21 -12.23 26.54
CA THR A 395 11.61 -12.05 26.14
C THR A 395 11.79 -12.66 24.77
N GLU A 396 12.13 -11.85 23.79
CA GLU A 396 12.36 -12.27 22.41
C GLU A 396 13.77 -11.82 22.00
N ASN A 397 14.62 -12.76 21.59
CA ASN A 397 16.02 -12.51 21.21
C ASN A 397 16.83 -11.72 22.25
N GLY A 398 16.60 -11.97 23.54
CA GLY A 398 17.30 -11.29 24.64
C GLY A 398 16.77 -9.89 24.97
N THR A 399 15.70 -9.44 24.30
CA THR A 399 15.07 -8.15 24.54
C THR A 399 13.69 -8.34 25.19
N GLU A 400 13.42 -7.61 26.26
CA GLU A 400 12.09 -7.60 26.86
C GLU A 400 11.13 -6.79 25.97
N ARG A 401 9.99 -7.41 25.66
CA ARG A 401 8.89 -6.76 24.94
C ARG A 401 7.57 -6.99 25.68
N THR A 402 6.65 -6.04 25.51
CA THR A 402 5.30 -6.15 26.03
C THR A 402 4.31 -6.28 24.89
N LEU A 403 3.53 -7.37 24.89
CA LEU A 403 2.43 -7.57 23.96
C LEU A 403 1.20 -6.84 24.49
N ARG A 404 0.71 -5.86 23.76
CA ARG A 404 -0.39 -4.99 24.21
C ARG A 404 -1.68 -5.21 23.45
N THR A 405 -1.62 -5.68 22.22
CA THR A 405 -2.77 -5.89 21.36
C THR A 405 -2.95 -7.36 21.00
N VAL A 406 -4.17 -7.70 20.57
CA VAL A 406 -4.47 -9.03 20.04
C VAL A 406 -3.57 -9.39 18.84
N GLY A 407 -3.33 -8.43 17.96
CA GLY A 407 -2.42 -8.60 16.83
C GLY A 407 -0.98 -8.89 17.26
N ASP A 408 -0.49 -8.24 18.30
CA ASP A 408 0.84 -8.52 18.86
C ASP A 408 0.96 -9.96 19.35
N LYS A 409 -0.09 -10.48 19.99
CA LYS A 409 -0.17 -11.85 20.48
C LYS A 409 -0.07 -12.85 19.31
N TRP A 410 -0.80 -12.63 18.22
CA TRP A 410 -0.78 -13.54 17.07
C TRP A 410 0.51 -13.43 16.26
N SER A 411 1.05 -12.24 16.11
CA SER A 411 2.36 -12.02 15.48
C SER A 411 3.48 -12.73 16.25
N TYR A 412 3.45 -12.66 17.56
CA TYR A 412 4.38 -13.37 18.44
C TYR A 412 4.27 -14.90 18.29
N LEU A 413 3.03 -15.42 18.28
CA LEU A 413 2.77 -16.84 18.05
C LEU A 413 3.35 -17.32 16.72
N GLN A 414 3.16 -16.55 15.65
CA GLN A 414 3.69 -16.85 14.33
C GLN A 414 5.22 -16.93 14.33
N ARG A 415 5.87 -15.93 14.93
CA ARG A 415 7.35 -15.88 14.96
C ARG A 415 7.95 -17.00 15.81
N VAL A 416 7.42 -17.23 16.99
CA VAL A 416 8.00 -18.18 17.94
C VAL A 416 7.72 -19.61 17.54
N LYS A 417 6.49 -19.93 17.15
CA LYS A 417 6.09 -21.30 16.85
C LYS A 417 6.44 -21.74 15.43
N PHE A 418 6.33 -20.84 14.47
CA PHE A 418 6.48 -21.17 13.06
C PHE A 418 7.66 -20.48 12.37
N GLY A 419 8.36 -19.60 13.05
CA GLY A 419 9.55 -18.95 12.53
C GLY A 419 9.31 -18.00 11.34
N ALA A 420 8.09 -17.51 11.18
CA ALA A 420 7.70 -16.66 10.07
C ALA A 420 7.08 -15.33 10.55
N ASN A 421 7.18 -14.30 9.74
CA ASN A 421 6.64 -12.97 10.04
C ASN A 421 6.02 -12.31 8.80
N ALA A 422 5.60 -13.08 7.82
CA ALA A 422 4.97 -12.59 6.60
C ALA A 422 3.53 -13.09 6.49
N GLN A 423 2.66 -12.33 5.84
CA GLN A 423 1.29 -12.71 5.54
C GLN A 423 1.06 -12.64 4.02
N PRO A 424 0.20 -13.49 3.45
CA PRO A 424 -0.52 -14.60 4.08
C PRO A 424 0.41 -15.76 4.44
N PHE A 425 0.10 -16.45 5.50
CA PHE A 425 0.85 -17.62 5.95
C PHE A 425 -0.12 -18.68 6.46
N TYR A 426 -0.11 -19.84 5.83
CA TYR A 426 -1.04 -20.94 6.13
C TYR A 426 -0.28 -22.11 6.71
N VAL A 427 -0.72 -22.61 7.84
CA VAL A 427 -0.14 -23.78 8.51
C VAL A 427 -1.25 -24.75 8.83
N LEU A 428 -1.07 -26.01 8.44
CA LEU A 428 -1.93 -27.11 8.83
C LEU A 428 -1.34 -27.79 10.05
N ILE A 429 -2.09 -27.87 11.12
CA ILE A 429 -1.63 -28.44 12.40
C ILE A 429 -2.56 -29.53 12.91
N ASN A 430 -2.01 -30.45 13.68
CA ASN A 430 -2.78 -31.46 14.39
C ASN A 430 -3.39 -30.90 15.69
N ASN A 431 -4.06 -31.74 16.47
CA ASN A 431 -4.73 -31.34 17.69
C ASN A 431 -3.76 -31.01 18.84
N GLU A 432 -2.48 -31.39 18.73
CA GLU A 432 -1.43 -31.00 19.66
C GLU A 432 -0.70 -29.70 19.24
N GLY A 433 -1.05 -29.16 18.06
CA GLY A 433 -0.44 -27.96 17.56
C GLY A 433 0.83 -28.16 16.73
N GLU A 434 1.14 -29.38 16.35
CA GLU A 434 2.30 -29.71 15.50
C GLU A 434 1.96 -29.60 14.01
N PRO A 435 2.86 -29.06 13.17
CA PRO A 435 2.63 -28.98 11.74
C PRO A 435 2.45 -30.34 11.07
N LEU A 436 1.46 -30.44 10.20
CA LEU A 436 1.19 -31.67 9.44
C LEU A 436 2.02 -31.77 8.16
N ASN A 437 2.36 -30.64 7.58
CA ASN A 437 3.16 -30.54 6.36
C ASN A 437 3.86 -29.18 6.31
N LYS A 438 4.54 -28.92 5.19
CA LYS A 438 5.20 -27.62 4.96
C LYS A 438 4.17 -26.50 4.85
N SER A 439 4.44 -25.36 5.47
CA SER A 439 3.60 -24.15 5.40
C SER A 439 3.46 -23.64 3.97
N TYR A 440 2.37 -22.92 3.73
CA TYR A 440 2.05 -22.31 2.43
C TYR A 440 1.99 -20.81 2.55
N SER A 441 2.59 -20.11 1.61
CA SER A 441 2.59 -18.64 1.54
C SER A 441 1.74 -18.18 0.35
N TYR A 442 1.99 -16.95 -0.13
CA TYR A 442 1.28 -16.41 -1.27
C TYR A 442 1.63 -17.16 -2.57
N ASP A 443 0.69 -17.91 -3.08
CA ASP A 443 0.72 -18.53 -4.41
C ASP A 443 -0.73 -18.77 -4.83
N GLU A 444 -1.19 -18.13 -5.88
CA GLU A 444 -2.58 -18.20 -6.38
C GLU A 444 -2.90 -19.51 -7.14
N SER A 445 -1.98 -20.46 -7.18
CA SER A 445 -2.19 -21.74 -7.87
C SER A 445 -3.20 -22.61 -7.11
N ILE A 446 -4.40 -22.76 -7.66
CA ILE A 446 -5.46 -23.59 -7.09
C ILE A 446 -5.05 -25.07 -6.96
N PRO A 447 -4.43 -25.71 -7.99
CA PRO A 447 -3.98 -27.09 -7.86
C PRO A 447 -2.97 -27.31 -6.73
N LYS A 448 -2.00 -26.42 -6.58
CA LYS A 448 -1.01 -26.50 -5.49
C LYS A 448 -1.64 -26.31 -4.12
N TYR A 449 -2.63 -25.44 -4.01
CA TYR A 449 -3.34 -25.21 -2.76
C TYR A 449 -4.18 -26.41 -2.35
N ILE A 450 -4.86 -27.05 -3.30
CA ILE A 450 -5.60 -28.31 -3.08
C ILE A 450 -4.64 -29.41 -2.64
N GLU A 451 -3.49 -29.55 -3.31
CA GLU A 451 -2.45 -30.52 -2.91
C GLU A 451 -1.97 -30.27 -1.48
N PHE A 452 -1.71 -29.01 -1.13
CA PHE A 452 -1.33 -28.62 0.23
C PHE A 452 -2.37 -29.04 1.27
N LEU A 453 -3.65 -28.79 1.02
CA LEU A 453 -4.75 -29.15 1.92
C LEU A 453 -4.92 -30.69 2.02
N GLN A 454 -4.84 -31.38 0.91
CA GLN A 454 -4.99 -32.85 0.87
C GLN A 454 -3.83 -33.57 1.54
N THR A 455 -2.61 -33.11 1.35
CA THR A 455 -1.41 -33.65 2.01
C THR A 455 -1.52 -33.52 3.53
N GLY A 456 -2.00 -32.39 4.02
CA GLY A 456 -2.27 -32.18 5.43
C GLY A 456 -3.31 -33.16 5.99
N LEU A 457 -4.38 -33.40 5.26
CA LEU A 457 -5.42 -34.37 5.65
C LEU A 457 -4.89 -35.79 5.68
N GLU A 458 -4.10 -36.20 4.69
CA GLU A 458 -3.48 -37.54 4.64
C GLU A 458 -2.54 -37.76 5.83
N ASN A 459 -1.71 -36.79 6.14
CA ASN A 459 -0.79 -36.86 7.27
C ASN A 459 -1.55 -36.89 8.60
N TYR A 460 -2.62 -36.16 8.74
CA TYR A 460 -3.48 -36.19 9.93
C TYR A 460 -4.10 -37.60 10.16
N LYS A 461 -4.54 -38.22 9.06
CA LYS A 461 -5.08 -39.61 9.13
C LYS A 461 -4.02 -40.64 9.48
N LYS A 462 -2.76 -40.44 9.08
CA LYS A 462 -1.65 -41.34 9.40
C LYS A 462 -1.20 -41.26 10.87
N GLU A 463 -1.36 -40.09 11.49
CA GLU A 463 -1.03 -39.90 12.91
C GLU A 463 -2.08 -40.47 13.87
N ARG A 464 -3.28 -40.76 13.37
CA ARG A 464 -4.36 -41.43 14.11
C ARG A 464 -4.32 -42.94 13.95
#